data_492195927ca31c7f4afd24805a1b8f35
#
_entry.id   492195927ca31c7f4afd24805a1b8f35
#
_cell.length_a   1.000
_cell.length_b   1.000
_cell.length_c   1.000
_cell.angle_alpha   90.00
_cell.angle_beta   90.00
_cell.angle_gamma   90.00
#
_symmetry.space_group_name_H-M   'P 1'
#
loop_
_entity.id
_entity.type
_entity.pdbx_description
1 polymer ?
#
loop_
_entity_poly.entity_id
_entity_poly.type
_entity_poly.pdbx_seq_one_letter_code
_entity_poly.pdbx_strand_id
1 'polypeptide(L)'
;MPTIVVDVMPKAELLDPQGKAVAGALARLGKSEFSGVRIGKRFELEVAGEVDAKLLEEVREIAEDMLSNQVIEDVVDIRVEGDGAAGETH
;
A
#
# COMPACT_ATOMS: atom_id res chain seq x y z
N MET A 1 2.00 -14.63 -14.63
CA MET A 1 1.16 -13.47 -14.92
C MET A 1 1.67 -12.29 -14.11
N PRO A 2 1.79 -11.13 -14.73
CA PRO A 2 2.28 -9.98 -13.97
C PRO A 2 1.28 -9.53 -12.93
N THR A 3 1.80 -8.92 -11.89
CA THR A 3 0.99 -8.38 -10.80
C THR A 3 1.27 -6.89 -10.67
N ILE A 4 0.23 -6.10 -10.54
CA ILE A 4 0.37 -4.67 -10.25
C ILE A 4 0.08 -4.49 -8.77
N VAL A 5 1.02 -3.86 -8.08
CA VAL A 5 0.92 -3.64 -6.64
C VAL A 5 0.56 -2.18 -6.40
N VAL A 6 -0.48 -1.95 -5.62
CA VAL A 6 -0.92 -0.61 -5.25
C VAL A 6 -0.84 -0.50 -3.73
N ASP A 7 -0.06 0.45 -3.25
CA ASP A 7 0.06 0.72 -1.82
C ASP A 7 -0.72 1.98 -1.47
N VAL A 8 -1.54 1.89 -0.44
CA VAL A 8 -2.40 2.97 0.02
C VAL A 8 -2.13 3.23 1.49
N MET A 9 -1.91 4.47 1.85
CA MET A 9 -1.65 4.86 3.23
C MET A 9 -2.62 5.95 3.67
N PRO A 10 -2.97 6.00 4.97
CA PRO A 10 -3.75 7.13 5.46
C PRO A 10 -2.95 8.43 5.34
N LYS A 11 -3.67 9.53 5.14
CA LYS A 11 -3.02 10.83 5.05
C LYS A 11 -2.30 11.15 6.34
N ALA A 12 -1.12 11.77 6.21
CA ALA A 12 -0.24 11.97 7.35
C ALA A 12 -0.87 12.84 8.44
N GLU A 13 -1.72 13.77 8.06
CA GLU A 13 -2.35 14.70 8.99
C GLU A 13 -3.56 14.13 9.71
N LEU A 14 -3.97 12.90 9.34
CA LEU A 14 -5.15 12.30 9.94
C LEU A 14 -4.78 11.34 11.06
N LEU A 15 -5.72 11.15 11.96
CA LEU A 15 -5.56 10.23 13.07
C LEU A 15 -5.50 8.80 12.56
N ASP A 16 -4.53 8.04 13.06
CA ASP A 16 -4.38 6.63 12.72
C ASP A 16 -4.52 5.79 13.99
N PRO A 17 -5.76 5.42 14.36
CA PRO A 17 -5.95 4.69 15.63
C PRO A 17 -5.26 3.33 15.65
N GLN A 18 -5.19 2.65 14.50
CA GLN A 18 -4.51 1.36 14.45
C GLN A 18 -3.02 1.51 14.65
N GLY A 19 -2.41 2.49 14.00
CA GLY A 19 -0.99 2.75 14.19
C GLY A 19 -0.67 3.15 15.61
N LYS A 20 -1.52 3.96 16.23
CA LYS A 20 -1.34 4.35 17.63
C LYS A 20 -1.44 3.15 18.56
N ALA A 21 -2.36 2.24 18.31
CA ALA A 21 -2.50 1.05 19.14
C ALA A 21 -1.26 0.18 19.06
N VAL A 22 -0.70 0.00 17.88
CA VAL A 22 0.52 -0.79 17.73
C VAL A 22 1.70 -0.11 18.41
N ALA A 23 1.84 1.21 18.23
CA ALA A 23 2.92 1.96 18.87
C ALA A 23 2.80 1.86 20.39
N GLY A 24 1.60 1.95 20.93
CA GLY A 24 1.37 1.80 22.36
C GLY A 24 1.73 0.41 22.87
N ALA A 25 1.40 -0.62 22.09
CA ALA A 25 1.77 -1.98 22.47
C ALA A 25 3.28 -2.16 22.47
N LEU A 26 3.98 -1.60 21.50
CA LEU A 26 5.44 -1.67 21.45
C LEU A 26 6.05 -0.97 22.66
N ALA A 27 5.53 0.18 23.03
CA ALA A 27 6.03 0.91 24.19
C ALA A 27 5.84 0.08 25.48
N ARG A 28 4.70 -0.57 25.61
CA ARG A 28 4.44 -1.42 26.77
C ARG A 28 5.37 -2.61 26.86
N LEU A 29 5.88 -3.07 25.71
CA LEU A 29 6.83 -4.17 25.67
C LEU A 29 8.29 -3.70 25.84
N GLY A 30 8.49 -2.42 26.10
CA GLY A 30 9.82 -1.88 26.29
C GLY A 30 10.52 -1.49 25.00
N LYS A 31 9.78 -1.38 23.91
CA LYS A 31 10.35 -1.04 22.60
C LYS A 31 10.10 0.43 22.29
N SER A 32 10.62 1.30 23.13
CA SER A 32 10.33 2.72 23.05
C SER A 32 11.09 3.46 21.96
N GLU A 33 12.00 2.78 21.27
CA GLU A 33 12.73 3.39 20.15
C GLU A 33 11.82 3.63 18.93
N PHE A 34 10.63 3.04 18.91
CA PHE A 34 9.69 3.25 17.82
C PHE A 34 8.75 4.39 18.16
N SER A 35 8.98 5.55 17.57
CA SER A 35 8.22 6.75 17.88
C SER A 35 6.85 6.80 17.23
N GLY A 36 6.60 5.96 16.22
CA GLY A 36 5.30 5.93 15.57
C GLY A 36 5.18 4.72 14.67
N VAL A 37 3.93 4.35 14.41
CA VAL A 37 3.60 3.25 13.51
C VAL A 37 2.45 3.70 12.63
N ARG A 38 2.53 3.40 11.34
CA ARG A 38 1.47 3.69 10.39
C ARG A 38 1.06 2.39 9.71
N ILE A 39 -0.24 2.23 9.49
CA ILE A 39 -0.79 1.04 8.86
C ILE A 39 -1.50 1.45 7.59
N GLY A 40 -1.18 0.76 6.50
CA GLY A 40 -1.79 0.99 5.22
C GLY A 40 -2.33 -0.28 4.61
N LYS A 41 -2.71 -0.20 3.33
CA LYS A 41 -3.24 -1.33 2.57
C LYS A 41 -2.38 -1.57 1.36
N ARG A 42 -2.26 -2.83 0.97
CA ARG A 42 -1.59 -3.23 -0.25
C ARG A 42 -2.56 -4.06 -1.07
N PHE A 43 -2.74 -3.67 -2.32
CA PHE A 43 -3.56 -4.41 -3.27
C PHE A 43 -2.65 -5.04 -4.30
N GLU A 44 -2.88 -6.31 -4.61
CA GLU A 44 -2.14 -7.02 -5.63
C GLU A 44 -3.13 -7.41 -6.72
N LEU A 45 -2.97 -6.80 -7.89
CA LEU A 45 -3.87 -7.00 -9.00
C LEU A 45 -3.20 -7.91 -10.03
N GLU A 46 -3.72 -9.11 -10.18
CA GLU A 46 -3.18 -10.04 -11.15
C GLU A 46 -3.69 -9.69 -12.54
N VAL A 47 -2.78 -9.62 -13.51
CA VAL A 47 -3.11 -9.22 -14.86
C VAL A 47 -3.01 -10.43 -15.79
N ALA A 48 -4.07 -10.68 -16.55
CA ALA A 48 -4.11 -11.84 -17.43
C ALA A 48 -3.29 -11.68 -18.70
N GLY A 49 -2.85 -10.48 -19.01
CA GLY A 49 -2.08 -10.22 -20.22
C GLY A 49 -0.85 -9.40 -19.91
N GLU A 50 -0.43 -8.62 -20.89
CA GLU A 50 0.72 -7.75 -20.71
C GLU A 50 0.33 -6.45 -20.06
N VAL A 51 1.25 -5.88 -19.30
CA VAL A 51 1.06 -4.59 -18.66
C VAL A 51 1.64 -3.52 -19.58
N ASP A 52 0.81 -2.62 -20.04
CA ASP A 52 1.25 -1.49 -20.87
C ASP A 52 0.89 -0.17 -20.17
N ALA A 53 1.28 0.94 -20.79
CA ALA A 53 1.06 2.25 -20.20
C ALA A 53 -0.42 2.55 -20.02
N LYS A 54 -1.26 2.09 -20.94
CA LYS A 54 -2.69 2.33 -20.87
C LYS A 54 -3.30 1.60 -19.68
N LEU A 55 -2.88 0.37 -19.45
CA LEU A 55 -3.38 -0.40 -18.31
C LEU A 55 -2.92 0.24 -17.01
N LEU A 56 -1.70 0.74 -16.94
CA LEU A 56 -1.22 1.42 -15.74
C LEU A 56 -2.02 2.68 -15.45
N GLU A 57 -2.42 3.42 -16.48
CA GLU A 57 -3.29 4.57 -16.27
C GLU A 57 -4.65 4.17 -15.73
N GLU A 58 -5.21 3.07 -16.25
CA GLU A 58 -6.48 2.56 -15.73
C GLU A 58 -6.35 2.14 -14.27
N VAL A 59 -5.25 1.50 -13.93
CA VAL A 59 -5.00 1.09 -12.55
C VAL A 59 -4.90 2.30 -11.63
N ARG A 60 -4.24 3.37 -12.10
CA ARG A 60 -4.16 4.59 -11.30
C ARG A 60 -5.55 5.16 -11.02
N GLU A 61 -6.42 5.19 -12.02
CA GLU A 61 -7.78 5.67 -11.82
C GLU A 61 -8.56 4.78 -10.87
N ILE A 62 -8.44 3.47 -11.03
CA ILE A 62 -9.09 2.52 -10.13
C ILE A 62 -8.58 2.68 -8.71
N ALA A 63 -7.27 2.84 -8.56
CA ALA A 63 -6.69 3.00 -7.25
C ALA A 63 -7.22 4.24 -6.54
N GLU A 64 -7.35 5.33 -7.25
CA GLU A 64 -7.85 6.57 -6.66
C GLU A 64 -9.34 6.53 -6.41
N ASP A 65 -10.11 5.87 -7.28
CA ASP A 65 -11.56 5.88 -7.19
C ASP A 65 -12.13 4.77 -6.32
N MET A 66 -11.50 3.60 -6.33
CA MET A 66 -12.06 2.42 -5.68
C MET A 66 -11.20 1.87 -4.55
N LEU A 67 -9.89 1.86 -4.72
CA LEU A 67 -9.01 1.19 -3.77
C LEU A 67 -8.63 2.07 -2.60
N SER A 68 -8.76 3.37 -2.75
CA SER A 68 -8.48 4.30 -1.67
C SER A 68 -9.66 5.21 -1.43
N ASN A 69 -9.78 5.68 -0.21
CA ASN A 69 -10.74 6.73 0.12
C ASN A 69 -9.99 8.05 0.09
N GLN A 70 -10.16 8.82 -0.99
CA GLN A 70 -9.37 10.01 -1.22
C GLN A 70 -9.51 11.08 -0.12
N VAL A 71 -10.56 10.99 0.67
CA VAL A 71 -10.73 11.92 1.78
C VAL A 71 -9.72 11.65 2.90
N ILE A 72 -9.40 10.38 3.13
CA ILE A 72 -8.56 9.98 4.27
C ILE A 72 -7.31 9.20 3.85
N GLU A 73 -7.18 8.82 2.58
CA GLU A 73 -6.07 7.98 2.13
C GLU A 73 -5.45 8.52 0.87
N ASP A 74 -4.18 8.19 0.69
CA ASP A 74 -3.43 8.50 -0.53
C ASP A 74 -2.87 7.23 -1.13
N VAL A 75 -2.90 7.15 -2.46
CA VAL A 75 -2.16 6.11 -3.18
C VAL A 75 -0.71 6.56 -3.21
N VAL A 76 0.16 5.81 -2.56
CA VAL A 76 1.56 6.22 -2.41
C VAL A 76 2.49 5.52 -3.37
N ASP A 77 2.09 4.39 -3.93
CA ASP A 77 2.93 3.69 -4.89
C ASP A 77 2.10 2.78 -5.77
N ILE A 78 2.46 2.70 -7.04
CA ILE A 78 1.91 1.75 -8.00
C ILE A 78 3.11 1.19 -8.76
N ARG A 79 3.30 -0.14 -8.70
CA ARG A 79 4.43 -0.76 -9.38
C ARG A 79 4.03 -2.09 -9.99
N VAL A 80 4.82 -2.54 -10.94
CA VAL A 80 4.59 -3.81 -11.62
C VAL A 80 5.62 -4.81 -11.12
N GLU A 81 5.12 -5.99 -10.71
CA GLU A 81 5.98 -7.11 -10.38
C GLU A 81 5.71 -8.23 -11.38
N GLY A 82 6.72 -8.60 -12.13
CA GLY A 82 6.59 -9.65 -13.13
C GLY A 82 6.73 -11.02 -12.50
N ASP A 83 6.30 -12.04 -13.24
CA ASP A 83 6.36 -13.40 -12.75
C ASP A 83 7.77 -13.82 -12.37
N GLY A 84 8.72 -13.50 -13.24
CA GLY A 84 10.07 -13.92 -12.99
C GLY A 84 10.74 -13.13 -11.88
N ALA A 85 10.38 -11.88 -11.75
CA ALA A 85 10.97 -11.02 -10.74
C ALA A 85 10.45 -11.33 -9.35
N ALA A 86 9.21 -11.74 -9.26
CA ALA A 86 8.57 -11.95 -7.97
C ALA A 86 9.32 -12.97 -7.12
N GLY A 87 9.90 -13.97 -7.73
CA GLY A 87 10.57 -15.01 -6.98
C GLY A 87 11.86 -14.57 -6.36
N GLU A 88 12.50 -13.56 -6.87
CA GLU A 88 13.84 -13.20 -6.43
C GLU A 88 13.87 -12.17 -5.34
N THR A 89 12.75 -11.57 -5.03
CA THR A 89 12.72 -10.52 -4.03
C THR A 89 12.59 -11.04 -2.63
N HIS A 90 12.51 -12.31 -2.47
CA HIS A 90 12.20 -12.88 -1.15
C HIS A 90 13.30 -13.65 -0.52
#